data_956e7996f4376c22f8121410925b7feb
#
_entry.id   956e7996f4376c22f8121410925b7feb
#
_cell.length_a   1.000
_cell.length_b   1.000
_cell.length_c   1.000
_cell.angle_alpha   90.00
_cell.angle_beta   90.00
_cell.angle_gamma   90.00
#
_symmetry.space_group_name_H-M   'P 1'
#
loop_
_entity.id
_entity.type
_entity.pdbx_description
1 polymer ?
#
loop_
_entity_poly.entity_id
_entity_poly.type
_entity_poly.pdbx_seq_one_letter_code
_entity_poly.pdbx_strand_id
1 'polypeptide(L)'
;KGFNNPKHFEQLETATKTSIDACAKYGFQNVIAFTGMADGISREEGADNCVAQFKKIVGYAEKKGVTICLEMLNTRDNTHPMKGHPGYQGDDTEYCIDIIRRVGSKRLKLLFDIYHVQIMNGDVIRRIHQHKEYIGHIHTAGNPGRGELNESQELQYAPIMKALLE
;
A
#
# COMPACT_ATOMS: atom_id res chain seq x y z
N LYS A 1 -6.93 -11.15 5.26
CA LYS A 1 -8.16 -10.37 5.00
C LYS A 1 -7.77 -9.07 4.31
N GLY A 2 -8.59 -8.60 3.39
CA GLY A 2 -8.37 -7.35 2.70
C GLY A 2 -9.61 -6.86 1.97
N PHE A 3 -9.51 -5.68 1.39
CA PHE A 3 -10.62 -4.97 0.76
C PHE A 3 -11.06 -5.58 -0.58
N ASN A 4 -10.32 -6.53 -1.14
CA ASN A 4 -10.70 -7.28 -2.34
C ASN A 4 -11.84 -8.28 -2.10
N ASN A 5 -12.14 -8.62 -0.83
CA ASN A 5 -13.15 -9.60 -0.50
C ASN A 5 -14.29 -8.98 0.33
N PRO A 6 -15.49 -8.85 -0.24
CA PRO A 6 -16.64 -8.23 0.43
C PRO A 6 -17.05 -8.89 1.75
N LYS A 7 -16.73 -10.18 1.94
CA LYS A 7 -17.01 -10.90 3.19
C LYS A 7 -16.35 -10.29 4.42
N HIS A 8 -15.29 -9.51 4.22
CA HIS A 8 -14.52 -8.91 5.30
C HIS A 8 -14.85 -7.44 5.52
N PHE A 9 -15.70 -6.84 4.68
CA PHE A 9 -15.85 -5.39 4.65
C PHE A 9 -16.34 -4.81 5.97
N GLU A 10 -17.38 -5.34 6.58
CA GLU A 10 -17.93 -4.82 7.83
C GLU A 10 -16.86 -4.77 8.95
N GLN A 11 -16.09 -5.85 9.08
CA GLN A 11 -14.97 -5.90 10.04
C GLN A 11 -13.88 -4.89 9.69
N LEU A 12 -13.52 -4.78 8.41
CA LEU A 12 -12.48 -3.87 7.93
C LEU A 12 -12.94 -2.41 8.04
N GLU A 13 -14.19 -2.12 7.75
CA GLU A 13 -14.76 -0.78 7.89
C GLU A 13 -14.65 -0.32 9.35
N THR A 14 -15.11 -1.14 10.29
CA THR A 14 -15.05 -0.85 11.73
C THR A 14 -13.61 -0.65 12.20
N ALA A 15 -12.71 -1.57 11.87
CA ALA A 15 -11.31 -1.49 12.26
C ALA A 15 -10.61 -0.25 11.65
N THR A 16 -10.86 0.04 10.38
CA THR A 16 -10.25 1.19 9.70
C THR A 16 -10.77 2.51 10.28
N LYS A 17 -12.07 2.65 10.56
CA LYS A 17 -12.63 3.85 11.20
C LYS A 17 -12.06 4.04 12.61
N THR A 18 -11.92 2.97 13.40
CA THR A 18 -11.27 3.01 14.71
C THR A 18 -9.82 3.50 14.61
N SER A 19 -9.08 2.99 13.62
CA SER A 19 -7.70 3.42 13.38
C SER A 19 -7.62 4.88 12.92
N ILE A 20 -8.54 5.33 12.06
CA ILE A 20 -8.65 6.72 11.63
C ILE A 20 -8.92 7.65 12.84
N ASP A 21 -9.84 7.26 13.73
CA ASP A 21 -10.14 8.04 14.94
C ASP A 21 -8.94 8.13 15.86
N ALA A 22 -8.22 7.03 16.05
CA ALA A 22 -6.99 7.02 16.83
C ALA A 22 -5.91 7.93 16.20
N CYS A 23 -5.71 7.83 14.89
CA CYS A 23 -4.76 8.70 14.18
C CYS A 23 -5.13 10.18 14.33
N ALA A 24 -6.39 10.54 14.11
CA ALA A 24 -6.87 11.91 14.27
C ALA A 24 -6.68 12.43 15.70
N LYS A 25 -6.97 11.57 16.69
CA LYS A 25 -6.83 11.92 18.12
C LYS A 25 -5.38 12.21 18.51
N TYR A 26 -4.44 11.42 17.99
CA TYR A 26 -3.02 11.51 18.40
C TYR A 26 -2.14 12.26 17.38
N GLY A 27 -2.71 12.84 16.34
CA GLY A 27 -1.98 13.63 15.34
C GLY A 27 -1.21 12.82 14.30
N PHE A 28 -1.53 11.52 14.13
CA PHE A 28 -0.98 10.71 13.05
C PHE A 28 -1.76 10.94 11.74
N GLN A 29 -1.04 10.93 10.63
CA GLN A 29 -1.64 11.31 9.35
C GLN A 29 -2.14 10.13 8.52
N ASN A 30 -1.60 8.92 8.74
CA ASN A 30 -1.78 7.78 7.85
C ASN A 30 -2.28 6.53 8.58
N VAL A 31 -3.17 5.78 7.92
CA VAL A 31 -3.61 4.43 8.28
C VAL A 31 -3.30 3.49 7.14
N ILE A 32 -2.72 2.33 7.44
CA ILE A 32 -2.39 1.32 6.42
C ILE A 32 -3.62 0.47 6.09
N ALA A 33 -3.79 0.15 4.81
CA ALA A 33 -4.82 -0.77 4.32
C ALA A 33 -4.25 -1.75 3.30
N PHE A 34 -4.91 -2.88 3.09
CA PHE A 34 -4.44 -3.97 2.25
C PHE A 34 -5.51 -4.40 1.25
N THR A 35 -5.09 -4.75 0.02
CA THR A 35 -6.00 -5.39 -0.95
C THR A 35 -6.51 -6.72 -0.43
N GLY A 36 -5.61 -7.57 0.07
CA GLY A 36 -5.92 -8.91 0.58
C GLY A 36 -5.39 -10.04 -0.29
N MET A 37 -5.60 -11.27 0.17
CA MET A 37 -5.24 -12.48 -0.57
C MET A 37 -6.24 -12.69 -1.72
N ALA A 38 -5.77 -13.25 -2.83
CA ALA A 38 -6.64 -13.50 -4.00
C ALA A 38 -7.76 -14.50 -3.69
N ASP A 39 -7.45 -15.60 -3.01
CA ASP A 39 -8.42 -16.59 -2.54
C ASP A 39 -9.46 -16.99 -3.62
N GLY A 40 -9.02 -17.14 -4.88
CA GLY A 40 -9.87 -17.46 -6.02
C GLY A 40 -10.59 -16.26 -6.67
N ILE A 41 -10.46 -15.05 -6.13
CA ILE A 41 -10.98 -13.81 -6.73
C ILE A 41 -10.04 -13.35 -7.84
N SER A 42 -10.56 -13.05 -9.02
CA SER A 42 -9.76 -12.52 -10.13
C SER A 42 -9.18 -11.13 -9.79
N ARG A 43 -8.12 -10.73 -10.49
CA ARG A 43 -7.53 -9.38 -10.27
C ARG A 43 -8.52 -8.27 -10.57
N GLU A 44 -9.32 -8.41 -11.61
CA GLU A 44 -10.34 -7.44 -12.00
C GLU A 44 -11.43 -7.34 -10.93
N GLU A 45 -12.03 -8.46 -10.55
CA GLU A 45 -13.03 -8.52 -9.49
C GLU A 45 -12.50 -7.97 -8.16
N GLY A 46 -11.27 -8.32 -7.80
CA GLY A 46 -10.62 -7.82 -6.58
C GLY A 46 -10.39 -6.31 -6.61
N ALA A 47 -10.01 -5.74 -7.76
CA ALA A 47 -9.90 -4.29 -7.92
C ALA A 47 -11.27 -3.62 -7.79
N ASP A 48 -12.30 -4.14 -8.43
CA ASP A 48 -13.68 -3.63 -8.36
C ASP A 48 -14.19 -3.64 -6.92
N ASN A 49 -13.97 -4.73 -6.20
CA ASN A 49 -14.33 -4.86 -4.80
C ASN A 49 -13.58 -3.84 -3.92
N CYS A 50 -12.27 -3.68 -4.11
CA CYS A 50 -11.48 -2.67 -3.41
C CYS A 50 -12.04 -1.26 -3.64
N VAL A 51 -12.29 -0.89 -4.90
CA VAL A 51 -12.85 0.41 -5.27
C VAL A 51 -14.20 0.64 -4.59
N ALA A 52 -15.11 -0.34 -4.68
CA ALA A 52 -16.44 -0.23 -4.08
C ALA A 52 -16.37 -0.06 -2.55
N GLN A 53 -15.46 -0.78 -1.90
CA GLN A 53 -15.32 -0.73 -0.44
C GLN A 53 -14.60 0.54 0.03
N PHE A 54 -13.52 0.97 -0.63
CA PHE A 54 -12.85 2.21 -0.29
C PHE A 54 -13.76 3.44 -0.48
N LYS A 55 -14.62 3.47 -1.51
CA LYS A 55 -15.60 4.55 -1.69
C LYS A 55 -16.58 4.69 -0.52
N LYS A 56 -16.86 3.63 0.22
CA LYS A 56 -17.72 3.68 1.41
C LYS A 56 -17.05 4.31 2.63
N ILE A 57 -15.73 4.20 2.74
CA ILE A 57 -14.99 4.64 3.95
C ILE A 57 -14.17 5.90 3.75
N VAL A 58 -13.77 6.22 2.52
CA VAL A 58 -12.84 7.32 2.26
C VAL A 58 -13.39 8.68 2.69
N GLY A 59 -14.70 8.90 2.58
CA GLY A 59 -15.35 10.12 3.08
C GLY A 59 -15.24 10.31 4.59
N TYR A 60 -15.11 9.21 5.35
CA TYR A 60 -14.79 9.30 6.79
C TYR A 60 -13.36 9.76 7.03
N ALA A 61 -12.41 9.22 6.28
CA ALA A 61 -11.01 9.64 6.33
C ALA A 61 -10.85 11.12 5.95
N GLU A 62 -11.58 11.59 4.93
CA GLU A 62 -11.62 13.00 4.52
C GLU A 62 -12.06 13.92 5.65
N LYS A 63 -13.16 13.58 6.33
CA LYS A 63 -13.69 14.36 7.47
C LYS A 63 -12.71 14.44 8.63
N LYS A 64 -11.92 13.40 8.85
CA LYS A 64 -10.94 13.32 9.94
C LYS A 64 -9.55 13.86 9.55
N GLY A 65 -9.33 14.18 8.31
CA GLY A 65 -8.04 14.65 7.81
C GLY A 65 -6.95 13.57 7.76
N VAL A 66 -7.32 12.28 7.86
CA VAL A 66 -6.41 11.13 7.84
C VAL A 66 -6.37 10.50 6.46
N THR A 67 -5.22 9.99 6.03
CA THR A 67 -5.04 9.33 4.73
C THR A 67 -5.00 7.81 4.92
N ILE A 68 -5.77 7.09 4.12
CA ILE A 68 -5.67 5.64 4.00
C ILE A 68 -4.57 5.35 2.98
N CYS A 69 -3.56 4.58 3.37
CA CYS A 69 -2.44 4.19 2.51
C CYS A 69 -2.54 2.71 2.16
N LEU A 70 -2.84 2.43 0.90
CA LEU A 70 -2.94 1.08 0.35
C LEU A 70 -1.54 0.51 0.13
N GLU A 71 -1.18 -0.54 0.83
CA GLU A 71 0.15 -1.13 0.75
C GLU A 71 0.26 -2.16 -0.37
N MET A 72 1.25 -1.97 -1.22
CA MET A 72 1.70 -2.96 -2.17
C MET A 72 2.70 -3.90 -1.51
N LEU A 73 2.52 -5.22 -1.69
CA LEU A 73 3.40 -6.25 -1.10
C LEU A 73 3.96 -7.17 -2.19
N ASN A 74 5.13 -7.76 -1.98
CA ASN A 74 5.67 -8.75 -2.91
C ASN A 74 5.07 -10.15 -2.68
N THR A 75 4.89 -10.89 -3.78
CA THR A 75 4.42 -12.28 -3.79
C THR A 75 5.52 -13.30 -4.09
N ARG A 76 6.75 -12.84 -4.33
CA ARG A 76 7.88 -13.66 -4.80
C ARG A 76 8.68 -14.29 -3.67
N ASP A 77 8.85 -13.58 -2.54
CA ASP A 77 9.60 -14.11 -1.40
C ASP A 77 8.66 -14.93 -0.51
N ASN A 78 8.93 -16.23 -0.40
CA ASN A 78 8.17 -17.15 0.45
C ASN A 78 8.99 -17.69 1.62
N THR A 79 10.15 -17.11 1.89
CA THR A 79 11.09 -17.64 2.90
C THR A 79 10.68 -17.30 4.32
N HIS A 80 9.88 -16.26 4.52
CA HIS A 80 9.38 -15.85 5.83
C HIS A 80 8.12 -15.00 5.68
N PRO A 81 7.11 -15.12 6.57
CA PRO A 81 5.85 -14.37 6.50
C PRO A 81 5.97 -12.84 6.47
N MET A 82 7.09 -12.29 6.97
CA MET A 82 7.33 -10.84 6.96
C MET A 82 8.12 -10.36 5.75
N LYS A 83 8.66 -11.27 4.94
CA LYS A 83 9.49 -10.92 3.76
C LYS A 83 8.70 -10.87 2.48
N GLY A 84 7.65 -11.67 2.35
CA GLY A 84 6.75 -11.68 1.21
C GLY A 84 5.43 -12.35 1.53
N HIS A 85 4.46 -12.20 0.62
CA HIS A 85 3.08 -12.60 0.84
C HIS A 85 2.54 -13.33 -0.40
N PRO A 86 2.95 -14.60 -0.64
CA PRO A 86 2.47 -15.37 -1.79
C PRO A 86 0.94 -15.42 -1.83
N GLY A 87 0.36 -15.09 -2.99
CA GLY A 87 -1.09 -15.02 -3.16
C GLY A 87 -1.74 -13.69 -2.79
N TYR A 88 -0.97 -12.69 -2.32
CA TYR A 88 -1.48 -11.33 -2.12
C TYR A 88 -1.83 -10.68 -3.47
N GLN A 89 -2.95 -9.97 -3.54
CA GLN A 89 -3.46 -9.49 -4.83
C GLN A 89 -2.87 -8.15 -5.26
N GLY A 90 -2.54 -7.27 -4.30
CA GLY A 90 -1.95 -5.95 -4.56
C GLY A 90 -0.43 -5.98 -4.68
N ASP A 91 0.09 -6.82 -5.56
CA ASP A 91 1.52 -7.08 -5.72
C ASP A 91 2.18 -6.30 -6.87
N ASP A 92 1.48 -5.33 -7.39
CA ASP A 92 1.93 -4.48 -8.50
C ASP A 92 1.55 -3.02 -8.27
N THR A 93 2.49 -2.11 -8.55
CA THR A 93 2.32 -0.67 -8.33
C THR A 93 1.16 -0.11 -9.16
N GLU A 94 1.07 -0.48 -10.44
CA GLU A 94 0.04 0.02 -11.35
C GLU A 94 -1.35 -0.48 -10.94
N TYR A 95 -1.44 -1.71 -10.47
CA TYR A 95 -2.69 -2.27 -9.96
C TYR A 95 -3.22 -1.49 -8.75
N CYS A 96 -2.35 -1.18 -7.80
CA CYS A 96 -2.73 -0.38 -6.63
C CYS A 96 -3.10 1.05 -7.03
N ILE A 97 -2.38 1.66 -7.97
CA ILE A 97 -2.66 3.01 -8.46
C ILE A 97 -3.98 3.07 -9.23
N ASP A 98 -4.31 2.04 -10.02
CA ASP A 98 -5.62 1.97 -10.68
C ASP A 98 -6.78 2.01 -9.68
N ILE A 99 -6.69 1.22 -8.60
CA ILE A 99 -7.68 1.26 -7.52
C ILE A 99 -7.77 2.68 -6.92
N ILE A 100 -6.65 3.30 -6.60
CA ILE A 100 -6.60 4.65 -6.01
C ILE A 100 -7.24 5.68 -6.95
N ARG A 101 -6.90 5.64 -8.23
CA ARG A 101 -7.43 6.53 -9.26
C ARG A 101 -8.95 6.40 -9.42
N ARG A 102 -9.43 5.16 -9.45
CA ARG A 102 -10.87 4.85 -9.59
C ARG A 102 -11.69 5.24 -8.36
N VAL A 103 -11.09 5.23 -7.16
CA VAL A 103 -11.72 5.77 -5.94
C VAL A 103 -11.81 7.28 -6.01
N GLY A 104 -10.76 7.96 -6.49
CA GLY A 104 -10.77 9.39 -6.81
C GLY A 104 -10.68 10.33 -5.60
N SER A 105 -10.25 9.84 -4.43
CA SER A 105 -10.09 10.65 -3.22
C SER A 105 -8.64 10.98 -2.94
N LYS A 106 -8.38 12.22 -2.48
CA LYS A 106 -7.05 12.64 -2.02
C LYS A 106 -6.63 11.95 -0.71
N ARG A 107 -7.56 11.26 -0.03
CA ARG A 107 -7.32 10.53 1.22
C ARG A 107 -7.20 9.00 1.04
N LEU A 108 -7.10 8.54 -0.21
CA LEU A 108 -6.59 7.21 -0.51
C LEU A 108 -5.32 7.35 -1.34
N LYS A 109 -4.22 6.88 -0.81
CA LYS A 109 -2.89 6.96 -1.40
C LYS A 109 -2.20 5.60 -1.39
N LEU A 110 -1.09 5.50 -2.10
CA LEU A 110 -0.22 4.33 -2.09
C LEU A 110 0.73 4.40 -0.88
N LEU A 111 0.86 3.32 -0.15
CA LEU A 111 2.04 3.05 0.65
C LEU A 111 3.07 2.40 -0.28
N PHE A 112 4.10 3.14 -0.62
CA PHE A 112 5.19 2.71 -1.48
C PHE A 112 6.29 2.08 -0.61
N ASP A 113 6.20 0.76 -0.38
CA ASP A 113 7.25 0.01 0.30
C ASP A 113 8.37 -0.30 -0.69
N ILE A 114 9.51 0.38 -0.54
CA ILE A 114 10.64 0.30 -1.47
C ILE A 114 11.16 -1.14 -1.60
N TYR A 115 11.18 -1.91 -0.52
CA TYR A 115 11.58 -3.31 -0.55
C TYR A 115 10.66 -4.17 -1.42
N HIS A 116 9.35 -4.04 -1.23
CA HIS A 116 8.38 -4.81 -2.02
C HIS A 116 8.37 -4.38 -3.48
N VAL A 117 8.45 -3.08 -3.75
CA VAL A 117 8.52 -2.55 -5.11
C VAL A 117 9.78 -3.02 -5.83
N GLN A 118 10.94 -3.04 -5.16
CA GLN A 118 12.19 -3.55 -5.76
C GLN A 118 12.04 -4.99 -6.24
N ILE A 119 11.44 -5.86 -5.42
CA ILE A 119 11.27 -7.28 -5.74
C ILE A 119 10.31 -7.48 -6.90
N MET A 120 9.19 -6.76 -6.93
CA MET A 120 8.13 -6.97 -7.91
C MET A 120 8.36 -6.23 -9.22
N ASN A 121 8.70 -4.96 -9.14
CA ASN A 121 8.73 -4.05 -10.27
C ASN A 121 10.14 -3.54 -10.59
N GLY A 122 10.99 -3.33 -9.59
CA GLY A 122 12.26 -2.62 -9.77
C GLY A 122 12.08 -1.16 -10.20
N ASP A 123 13.12 -0.55 -10.74
CA ASP A 123 13.10 0.80 -11.31
C ASP A 123 12.51 1.86 -10.34
N VAL A 124 12.91 1.76 -9.08
CA VAL A 124 12.31 2.46 -7.93
C VAL A 124 12.29 3.98 -8.14
N ILE A 125 13.40 4.57 -8.57
CA ILE A 125 13.52 6.02 -8.74
C ILE A 125 12.54 6.53 -9.82
N ARG A 126 12.48 5.87 -10.98
CA ARG A 126 11.55 6.24 -12.04
C ARG A 126 10.10 6.13 -11.57
N ARG A 127 9.76 5.08 -10.84
CA ARG A 127 8.42 4.89 -10.29
C ARG A 127 8.04 5.95 -9.28
N ILE A 128 8.97 6.40 -8.45
CA ILE A 128 8.74 7.54 -7.54
C ILE A 128 8.36 8.78 -8.36
N HIS A 129 9.16 9.15 -9.38
CA HIS A 129 8.85 10.32 -10.22
C HIS A 129 7.53 10.20 -10.98
N GLN A 130 7.21 9.00 -11.50
CA GLN A 130 5.96 8.77 -12.23
C GLN A 130 4.72 8.82 -11.35
N HIS A 131 4.84 8.40 -10.09
CA HIS A 131 3.69 8.14 -9.23
C HIS A 131 3.68 8.99 -7.96
N LYS A 132 4.54 9.99 -7.83
CA LYS A 132 4.67 10.81 -6.61
C LYS A 132 3.33 11.40 -6.13
N GLU A 133 2.44 11.76 -7.03
CA GLU A 133 1.12 12.28 -6.66
C GLU A 133 0.21 11.25 -5.95
N TYR A 134 0.47 9.96 -6.17
CA TYR A 134 -0.29 8.86 -5.53
C TYR A 134 0.36 8.37 -4.24
N ILE A 135 1.64 8.68 -4.00
CA ILE A 135 2.37 8.22 -2.82
C ILE A 135 1.95 9.04 -1.60
N GLY A 136 1.53 8.37 -0.53
CA GLY A 136 1.17 8.99 0.75
C GLY A 136 2.05 8.55 1.91
N HIS A 137 2.74 7.43 1.76
CA HIS A 137 3.65 6.91 2.78
C HIS A 137 4.74 6.04 2.17
N ILE A 138 5.90 5.99 2.82
CA ILE A 138 7.07 5.21 2.38
C ILE A 138 7.45 4.22 3.49
N HIS A 139 7.69 2.97 3.10
CA HIS A 139 8.42 2.00 3.91
C HIS A 139 9.79 1.71 3.31
N THR A 140 10.76 1.45 4.17
CA THR A 140 12.15 1.17 3.81
C THR A 140 12.62 -0.13 4.44
N ALA A 141 13.35 -0.94 3.69
CA ALA A 141 14.11 -2.08 4.19
C ALA A 141 15.22 -2.43 3.21
N GLY A 142 16.26 -3.10 3.67
CA GLY A 142 17.31 -3.61 2.79
C GLY A 142 16.84 -4.80 1.94
N ASN A 143 17.27 -4.88 0.70
CA ASN A 143 16.99 -5.99 -0.22
C ASN A 143 18.35 -6.57 -0.71
N PRO A 144 18.50 -7.91 -0.73
CA PRO A 144 17.54 -8.95 -0.39
C PRO A 144 17.30 -9.11 1.13
N GLY A 145 16.19 -9.77 1.47
CA GLY A 145 15.95 -10.32 2.81
C GLY A 145 15.27 -9.42 3.82
N ARG A 146 14.83 -8.21 3.41
CA ARG A 146 14.12 -7.24 4.27
C ARG A 146 14.89 -6.90 5.55
N GLY A 147 16.20 -6.64 5.37
CA GLY A 147 17.14 -6.34 6.46
C GLY A 147 17.39 -4.86 6.68
N GLU A 148 18.51 -4.58 7.35
CA GLU A 148 18.98 -3.22 7.61
C GLU A 148 19.44 -2.50 6.35
N LEU A 149 19.47 -1.17 6.40
CA LEU A 149 19.93 -0.30 5.31
C LEU A 149 21.46 -0.11 5.32
N ASN A 150 22.18 -1.20 5.38
CA ASN A 150 23.63 -1.21 5.42
C ASN A 150 24.25 -1.58 4.05
N GLU A 151 25.56 -1.75 4.00
CA GLU A 151 26.30 -2.05 2.76
C GLU A 151 26.08 -3.49 2.22
N SER A 152 25.40 -4.36 2.98
CA SER A 152 25.12 -5.74 2.56
C SER A 152 23.87 -5.89 1.66
N GLN A 153 23.19 -4.79 1.37
CA GLN A 153 21.94 -4.77 0.57
C GLN A 153 22.13 -4.00 -0.75
N GLU A 154 21.23 -4.20 -1.72
CA GLU A 154 21.38 -3.72 -3.11
C GLU A 154 20.76 -2.35 -3.38
N LEU A 155 19.86 -1.84 -2.51
CA LEU A 155 19.18 -0.57 -2.70
C LEU A 155 20.07 0.62 -2.32
N GLN A 156 20.26 1.54 -3.25
CA GLN A 156 21.00 2.77 -3.01
C GLN A 156 20.06 3.85 -2.48
N TYR A 157 19.95 3.97 -1.16
CA TYR A 157 18.98 4.89 -0.55
C TYR A 157 19.26 6.37 -0.76
N ALA A 158 20.52 6.80 -0.91
CA ALA A 158 20.85 8.19 -1.14
C ALA A 158 20.16 8.78 -2.41
N PRO A 159 20.28 8.18 -3.61
CA PRO A 159 19.55 8.66 -4.78
C PRO A 159 18.03 8.44 -4.68
N ILE A 160 17.56 7.40 -3.97
CA ILE A 160 16.12 7.19 -3.74
C ILE A 160 15.53 8.32 -2.89
N MET A 161 16.21 8.70 -1.79
CA MET A 161 15.78 9.82 -0.94
C MET A 161 15.78 11.14 -1.72
N LYS A 162 16.76 11.37 -2.61
CA LYS A 162 16.77 12.54 -3.47
C LYS A 162 15.53 12.59 -4.36
N ALA A 163 15.17 11.47 -5.00
CA ALA A 163 13.97 11.38 -5.84
C ALA A 163 12.66 11.62 -5.08
N LEU A 164 12.61 11.32 -3.79
CA LEU A 164 11.46 11.60 -2.93
C LEU A 164 11.34 13.09 -2.55
N LEU A 165 12.44 13.83 -2.59
CA LEU A 165 12.48 15.27 -2.26
C LEU A 165 12.21 16.18 -3.47
N GLU A 166 12.34 15.67 -4.68
CA GLU A 166 12.02 16.35 -5.94
C GLU A 166 10.52 16.32 -6.27
#